data_4f3ff3da62cf99880665ef22b8a0fbd7
#
_entry.id   4f3ff3da62cf99880665ef22b8a0fbd7
#
_cell.length_a   1.000
_cell.length_b   1.000
_cell.length_c   1.000
_cell.angle_alpha   90.00
_cell.angle_beta   90.00
_cell.angle_gamma   90.00
#
_symmetry.space_group_name_H-M   'P 1'
#
loop_
_entity.id
_entity.type
_entity.pdbx_description
1 polymer ?
#
loop_
_entity_poly.entity_id
_entity_poly.type
_entity_poly.pdbx_seq_one_letter_code
_entity_poly.pdbx_strand_id
1 'polypeptide(L)'
;AYRAQARGGKGAKAQLAKDDDINSLLLVGSTHDYLLFFTDRGRVYREKIYDLPEADRAARGSHIRNLLPLVDDESVQTVLSLRNLDADGYFVFATRNGLIKRTLIRDYVNITIAGLVAINLVDGDELVAVRITDGSADVVLGTRKGQAIRFQEDGARDTGRATQGVIGIRLKGDDTVVSLAVIPEEEKQSAELLSLTESGRGKRTRLSEFPLQGRGGQGVIGHKVTSKTGDMVTLTPVRGDEELLMLTNQGIIIRTSVSQVGSDGRSTQGVKVMRVDDGDRAVA
;
A
#
# COMPACT_ATOMS: atom_id res chain seq x y z
N ALA A 1 -10.52 -2.08 -20.56
CA ALA A 1 -10.91 -2.37 -19.17
C ALA A 1 -10.87 -3.89 -18.94
N TYR A 2 -10.40 -4.33 -17.78
CA TYR A 2 -10.41 -5.75 -17.39
C TYR A 2 -11.85 -6.18 -17.12
N ARG A 3 -12.25 -7.36 -17.65
CA ARG A 3 -13.60 -7.87 -17.44
C ARG A 3 -13.75 -8.29 -15.97
N ALA A 4 -14.82 -7.84 -15.33
CA ALA A 4 -15.15 -8.26 -13.97
C ALA A 4 -15.41 -9.78 -13.91
N GLN A 5 -14.91 -10.44 -12.88
CA GLN A 5 -15.05 -11.87 -12.65
C GLN A 5 -15.67 -12.13 -11.28
N ALA A 6 -16.30 -13.28 -11.12
CA ALA A 6 -16.77 -13.72 -9.82
C ALA A 6 -15.58 -14.07 -8.91
N ARG A 7 -15.81 -14.03 -7.60
CA ARG A 7 -14.84 -14.47 -6.58
C ARG A 7 -14.26 -15.86 -6.93
N GLY A 8 -12.93 -15.99 -6.83
CA GLY A 8 -12.22 -17.23 -7.18
C GLY A 8 -12.01 -17.44 -8.69
N GLY A 9 -12.17 -16.39 -9.50
CA GLY A 9 -11.84 -16.41 -10.92
C GLY A 9 -10.37 -16.68 -11.20
N LYS A 10 -10.04 -17.08 -12.44
CA LYS A 10 -8.66 -17.39 -12.87
C LYS A 10 -7.87 -16.15 -13.30
N GLY A 11 -8.53 -15.01 -13.49
CA GLY A 11 -7.89 -13.81 -14.01
C GLY A 11 -7.60 -13.85 -15.51
N ALA A 12 -6.94 -12.80 -15.97
CA ALA A 12 -6.42 -12.67 -17.32
C ALA A 12 -4.96 -12.22 -17.21
N LYS A 13 -4.11 -12.66 -18.14
CA LYS A 13 -2.75 -12.10 -18.23
C LYS A 13 -2.85 -10.59 -18.42
N ALA A 14 -2.11 -9.87 -17.59
CA ALA A 14 -1.83 -8.47 -17.83
C ALA A 14 -1.08 -8.32 -19.17
N GLN A 15 -0.88 -7.10 -19.59
CA GLN A 15 -0.07 -6.74 -20.74
C GLN A 15 1.23 -7.59 -20.78
N LEU A 16 1.71 -7.92 -21.99
CA LEU A 16 3.00 -8.58 -22.19
C LEU A 16 4.12 -7.73 -21.56
N ALA A 17 4.36 -7.94 -20.27
CA ALA A 17 5.51 -7.40 -19.58
C ALA A 17 6.76 -8.24 -19.92
N LYS A 18 7.95 -7.66 -19.86
CA LYS A 18 9.19 -8.43 -19.80
C LYS A 18 9.16 -9.23 -18.50
N ASP A 19 9.89 -10.34 -18.45
CA ASP A 19 9.85 -11.34 -17.38
C ASP A 19 9.98 -10.78 -15.93
N ASP A 20 10.41 -9.53 -15.76
CA ASP A 20 10.58 -8.87 -14.45
C ASP A 20 9.63 -7.68 -14.21
N ASP A 21 8.73 -7.32 -15.14
CA ASP A 21 7.80 -6.20 -14.99
C ASP A 21 6.46 -6.65 -14.40
N ILE A 22 6.21 -6.36 -13.14
CA ILE A 22 4.93 -6.59 -12.47
C ILE A 22 4.16 -5.27 -12.41
N ASN A 23 2.93 -5.26 -12.93
CA ASN A 23 2.00 -4.15 -12.71
C ASN A 23 1.55 -4.15 -11.25
N SER A 24 2.18 -3.35 -10.41
CA SER A 24 1.89 -3.29 -8.98
C SER A 24 0.94 -2.15 -8.58
N LEU A 25 0.68 -1.20 -9.48
CA LEU A 25 -0.10 -0.01 -9.16
C LEU A 25 -0.89 0.49 -10.38
N LEU A 26 -2.16 0.79 -10.17
CA LEU A 26 -3.02 1.53 -11.09
C LEU A 26 -3.45 2.84 -10.43
N LEU A 27 -3.16 3.97 -11.10
CA LEU A 27 -3.55 5.29 -10.63
C LEU A 27 -4.49 5.96 -11.63
N VAL A 28 -5.42 6.73 -11.09
CA VAL A 28 -6.27 7.66 -11.85
C VAL A 28 -5.96 9.07 -11.34
N GLY A 29 -5.62 9.98 -12.23
CA GLY A 29 -5.28 11.35 -11.89
C GLY A 29 -5.63 12.32 -13.01
N SER A 30 -5.63 13.61 -12.71
CA SER A 30 -5.77 14.69 -13.69
C SER A 30 -4.42 15.00 -14.31
N THR A 31 -4.39 15.34 -15.60
CA THR A 31 -3.16 15.79 -16.28
C THR A 31 -2.50 17.00 -15.61
N HIS A 32 -3.23 17.75 -14.80
CA HIS A 32 -2.71 18.89 -14.04
C HIS A 32 -2.07 18.50 -12.70
N ASP A 33 -2.19 17.25 -12.27
CA ASP A 33 -1.64 16.79 -11.01
C ASP A 33 -0.16 16.45 -11.12
N TYR A 34 0.51 16.48 -9.97
CA TYR A 34 1.84 15.91 -9.79
C TYR A 34 1.74 14.47 -9.34
N LEU A 35 2.60 13.61 -9.86
CA LEU A 35 2.88 12.30 -9.29
C LEU A 35 4.13 12.38 -8.41
N LEU A 36 3.99 11.89 -7.20
CA LEU A 36 5.06 11.73 -6.24
C LEU A 36 5.42 10.25 -6.13
N PHE A 37 6.63 9.91 -6.50
CA PHE A 37 7.15 8.55 -6.50
C PHE A 37 8.04 8.36 -5.27
N PHE A 38 7.55 7.61 -4.31
CA PHE A 38 8.30 7.27 -3.09
C PHE A 38 8.97 5.91 -3.27
N THR A 39 10.26 5.83 -2.96
CA THR A 39 11.07 4.65 -3.17
C THR A 39 11.34 3.89 -1.87
N ASP A 40 11.72 2.63 -1.98
CA ASP A 40 12.16 1.76 -0.88
C ASP A 40 13.36 2.35 -0.11
N ARG A 41 14.16 3.19 -0.77
CA ARG A 41 15.31 3.90 -0.18
C ARG A 41 14.92 5.19 0.58
N GLY A 42 13.62 5.46 0.73
CA GLY A 42 13.13 6.64 1.44
C GLY A 42 13.30 7.96 0.69
N ARG A 43 13.42 7.92 -0.62
CA ARG A 43 13.47 9.10 -1.49
C ARG A 43 12.11 9.37 -2.11
N VAL A 44 11.91 10.60 -2.57
CA VAL A 44 10.74 11.00 -3.36
C VAL A 44 11.19 11.74 -4.61
N TYR A 45 10.57 11.39 -5.74
CA TYR A 45 10.69 12.08 -7.02
C TYR A 45 9.33 12.65 -7.40
N ARG A 46 9.33 13.67 -8.26
CA ARG A 46 8.12 14.37 -8.70
C ARG A 46 8.11 14.52 -10.21
N GLU A 47 7.00 14.12 -10.83
CA GLU A 47 6.72 14.37 -12.25
C GLU A 47 5.32 14.93 -12.41
N LYS A 48 5.08 15.67 -13.48
CA LYS A 48 3.72 16.06 -13.85
C LYS A 48 3.09 14.99 -14.72
N ILE A 49 1.79 14.72 -14.51
CA ILE A 49 1.09 13.70 -15.29
C ILE A 49 1.15 14.00 -16.78
N TYR A 50 1.06 15.27 -17.19
CA TYR A 50 1.12 15.63 -18.61
C TYR A 50 2.50 15.42 -19.27
N ASP A 51 3.57 15.32 -18.48
CA ASP A 51 4.93 15.03 -18.98
C ASP A 51 5.19 13.53 -19.18
N LEU A 52 4.25 12.67 -18.72
CA LEU A 52 4.37 11.24 -18.88
C LEU A 52 4.16 10.85 -20.36
N PRO A 53 4.91 9.85 -20.86
CA PRO A 53 4.71 9.37 -22.23
C PRO A 53 3.31 8.77 -22.39
N GLU A 54 2.55 9.26 -23.35
CA GLU A 54 1.29 8.65 -23.73
C GLU A 54 1.54 7.29 -24.40
N ALA A 55 0.74 6.30 -24.04
CA ALA A 55 0.80 4.99 -24.63
C ALA A 55 -0.59 4.34 -24.70
N ASP A 56 -0.85 3.65 -25.80
CA ASP A 56 -2.04 2.83 -25.91
C ASP A 56 -2.01 1.68 -24.88
N ARG A 57 -3.20 1.22 -24.48
CA ARG A 57 -3.37 0.12 -23.52
C ARG A 57 -2.60 -1.16 -23.89
N ALA A 58 -2.41 -1.41 -25.20
CA ALA A 58 -1.68 -2.57 -25.73
C ALA A 58 -0.21 -2.27 -25.99
N ALA A 59 0.23 -1.01 -25.80
CA ALA A 59 1.60 -0.61 -26.05
C ALA A 59 2.54 -1.19 -24.97
N ARG A 60 3.78 -1.43 -25.36
CA ARG A 60 4.86 -1.74 -24.42
C ARG A 60 5.12 -0.51 -23.56
N GLY A 61 5.00 -0.62 -22.23
CA GLY A 61 5.33 0.47 -21.32
C GLY A 61 6.81 0.90 -21.41
N SER A 62 7.10 2.08 -20.89
CA SER A 62 8.47 2.55 -20.68
C SER A 62 8.97 2.11 -19.31
N HIS A 63 10.25 1.74 -19.23
CA HIS A 63 10.85 1.42 -17.95
C HIS A 63 10.88 2.64 -17.05
N ILE A 64 10.57 2.51 -15.76
CA ILE A 64 10.49 3.62 -14.81
C ILE A 64 11.80 4.42 -14.71
N ARG A 65 12.96 3.80 -14.93
CA ARG A 65 14.27 4.46 -14.96
C ARG A 65 14.46 5.41 -16.14
N ASN A 66 13.60 5.34 -17.17
CA ASN A 66 13.59 6.32 -18.24
C ASN A 66 12.88 7.61 -17.82
N LEU A 67 12.05 7.52 -16.79
CA LEU A 67 11.31 8.66 -16.25
C LEU A 67 12.02 9.26 -15.03
N LEU A 68 12.55 8.42 -14.15
CA LEU A 68 13.13 8.82 -12.87
C LEU A 68 14.60 8.42 -12.78
N PRO A 69 15.48 9.28 -12.25
CA PRO A 69 16.90 8.99 -12.06
C PRO A 69 17.12 8.11 -10.81
N LEU A 70 16.50 6.92 -10.80
CA LEU A 70 16.65 5.96 -9.71
C LEU A 70 18.08 5.43 -9.66
N VAL A 71 18.63 5.30 -8.46
CA VAL A 71 19.91 4.62 -8.26
C VAL A 71 19.76 3.10 -8.43
N ASP A 72 20.88 2.37 -8.51
CA ASP A 72 20.85 0.92 -8.64
C ASP A 72 20.13 0.30 -7.43
N ASP A 73 19.32 -0.73 -7.73
CA ASP A 73 18.48 -1.45 -6.76
C ASP A 73 17.46 -0.58 -5.99
N GLU A 74 17.17 0.64 -6.48
CA GLU A 74 16.09 1.47 -5.98
C GLU A 74 14.78 1.14 -6.71
N SER A 75 13.71 0.94 -5.96
CA SER A 75 12.39 0.62 -6.48
C SER A 75 11.29 1.54 -5.94
N VAL A 76 10.30 1.85 -6.78
CA VAL A 76 9.14 2.66 -6.38
C VAL A 76 8.18 1.80 -5.58
N GLN A 77 7.84 2.26 -4.36
CA GLN A 77 6.93 1.57 -3.45
C GLN A 77 5.53 2.19 -3.41
N THR A 78 5.45 3.51 -3.52
CA THR A 78 4.18 4.23 -3.50
C THR A 78 4.21 5.36 -4.51
N VAL A 79 3.11 5.53 -5.23
CA VAL A 79 2.89 6.72 -6.07
C VAL A 79 1.63 7.42 -5.59
N LEU A 80 1.74 8.71 -5.34
CA LEU A 80 0.61 9.55 -4.91
C LEU A 80 0.37 10.64 -5.95
N SER A 81 -0.90 10.91 -6.24
CA SER A 81 -1.31 12.03 -7.08
C SER A 81 -1.73 13.20 -6.19
N LEU A 82 -1.17 14.37 -6.46
CA LEU A 82 -1.45 15.61 -5.74
C LEU A 82 -1.51 16.79 -6.68
N ARG A 83 -2.56 17.59 -6.55
CA ARG A 83 -2.70 18.81 -7.35
C ARG A 83 -1.76 19.92 -6.89
N ASN A 84 -1.52 20.00 -5.58
CA ASN A 84 -0.71 21.06 -4.98
C ASN A 84 0.07 20.52 -3.77
N LEU A 85 1.36 20.84 -3.72
CA LEU A 85 2.24 20.51 -2.58
C LEU A 85 2.17 21.54 -1.45
N ASP A 86 1.53 22.68 -1.67
CA ASP A 86 1.24 23.66 -0.62
C ASP A 86 -0.06 23.32 0.17
N ALA A 87 -0.65 22.14 -0.10
CA ALA A 87 -1.85 21.68 0.59
C ALA A 87 -1.60 21.46 2.09
N ASP A 88 -2.61 21.73 2.87
CA ASP A 88 -2.64 21.29 4.27
C ASP A 88 -2.69 19.76 4.35
N GLY A 89 -2.15 19.20 5.41
CA GLY A 89 -2.14 17.77 5.66
C GLY A 89 -0.73 17.20 5.79
N TYR A 90 -0.68 15.89 5.86
CA TYR A 90 0.54 15.17 6.17
C TYR A 90 0.76 13.99 5.22
N PHE A 91 2.02 13.67 4.98
CA PHE A 91 2.41 12.34 4.56
C PHE A 91 2.68 11.47 5.79
N VAL A 92 2.07 10.29 5.82
CA VAL A 92 2.35 9.26 6.81
C VAL A 92 3.12 8.16 6.12
N PHE A 93 4.27 7.79 6.68
CA PHE A 93 5.21 6.80 6.16
C PHE A 93 5.23 5.58 7.06
N ALA A 94 5.30 4.39 6.48
CA ALA A 94 5.56 3.16 7.22
C ALA A 94 6.77 2.43 6.64
N THR A 95 7.64 1.94 7.51
CA THR A 95 8.81 1.16 7.12
C THR A 95 8.61 -0.33 7.39
N ARG A 96 9.39 -1.15 6.72
CA ARG A 96 9.37 -2.60 6.83
C ARG A 96 9.61 -3.09 8.26
N ASN A 97 10.48 -2.40 9.00
CA ASN A 97 10.81 -2.73 10.39
C ASN A 97 9.83 -2.13 11.42
N GLY A 98 8.71 -1.56 10.97
CA GLY A 98 7.61 -1.13 11.84
C GLY A 98 7.74 0.28 12.38
N LEU A 99 8.57 1.11 11.79
CA LEU A 99 8.59 2.54 12.10
C LEU A 99 7.46 3.26 11.37
N ILE A 100 6.97 4.33 12.01
CA ILE A 100 6.00 5.25 11.43
C ILE A 100 6.51 6.68 11.57
N LYS A 101 6.24 7.51 10.57
CA LYS A 101 6.59 8.91 10.54
C LYS A 101 5.45 9.73 9.97
N ARG A 102 5.25 10.93 10.48
CA ARG A 102 4.33 11.93 9.93
C ARG A 102 5.08 13.21 9.65
N THR A 103 4.86 13.80 8.45
CA THR A 103 5.53 15.03 8.01
C THR A 103 4.56 15.87 7.21
N LEU A 104 4.58 17.19 7.38
CA LEU A 104 3.76 18.12 6.62
C LEU A 104 4.01 18.00 5.12
N ILE A 105 2.95 18.01 4.30
CA ILE A 105 3.06 17.95 2.83
C ILE A 105 3.91 19.11 2.30
N ARG A 106 3.74 20.30 2.84
CA ARG A 106 4.48 21.51 2.44
C ARG A 106 6.00 21.42 2.61
N ASP A 107 6.50 20.50 3.42
CA ASP A 107 7.94 20.26 3.56
C ASP A 107 8.55 19.65 2.29
N TYR A 108 7.72 19.20 1.34
CA TYR A 108 8.11 18.55 0.09
C TYR A 108 7.92 19.43 -1.15
N VAL A 109 7.67 20.73 -1.00
CA VAL A 109 7.46 21.66 -2.14
C VAL A 109 8.67 21.70 -3.06
N ASN A 110 9.89 21.57 -2.54
CA ASN A 110 11.14 21.74 -3.26
C ASN A 110 11.77 20.40 -3.70
N ILE A 111 10.97 19.49 -4.26
CA ILE A 111 11.52 18.25 -4.85
C ILE A 111 12.26 18.62 -6.14
N THR A 112 13.56 18.31 -6.20
CA THR A 112 14.40 18.51 -7.38
C THR A 112 14.32 17.32 -8.34
N ILE A 113 14.85 17.44 -9.55
CA ILE A 113 14.95 16.34 -10.52
C ILE A 113 15.75 15.16 -9.93
N ALA A 114 16.79 15.44 -9.15
CA ALA A 114 17.59 14.41 -8.48
C ALA A 114 16.84 13.71 -7.32
N GLY A 115 15.59 14.08 -7.08
CA GLY A 115 14.79 13.60 -5.96
C GLY A 115 15.15 14.30 -4.64
N LEU A 116 14.47 13.89 -3.59
CA LEU A 116 14.59 14.46 -2.26
C LEU A 116 14.53 13.33 -1.21
N VAL A 117 15.29 13.43 -0.12
CA VAL A 117 15.13 12.53 1.02
C VAL A 117 13.77 12.79 1.68
N ALA A 118 12.90 11.79 1.68
CA ALA A 118 11.56 11.85 2.27
C ALA A 118 11.55 11.32 3.70
N ILE A 119 12.36 10.33 3.99
CA ILE A 119 12.57 9.72 5.31
C ILE A 119 14.00 9.19 5.38
N ASN A 120 14.65 9.36 6.53
CA ASN A 120 15.91 8.67 6.80
C ASN A 120 15.60 7.26 7.30
N LEU A 121 16.02 6.26 6.57
CA LEU A 121 15.86 4.86 6.96
C LEU A 121 16.99 4.43 7.90
N VAL A 122 16.69 3.54 8.83
CA VAL A 122 17.68 2.81 9.60
C VAL A 122 18.35 1.79 8.69
N ASP A 123 19.60 1.45 8.94
CA ASP A 123 20.34 0.44 8.16
C ASP A 123 19.55 -0.87 8.07
N GLY A 124 19.37 -1.36 6.86
CA GLY A 124 18.60 -2.58 6.56
C GLY A 124 17.08 -2.43 6.62
N ASP A 125 16.56 -1.22 6.81
CA ASP A 125 15.12 -0.95 6.71
C ASP A 125 14.75 -0.42 5.31
N GLU A 126 13.48 -0.53 4.95
CA GLU A 126 12.92 -0.12 3.67
C GLU A 126 11.61 0.62 3.89
N LEU A 127 11.33 1.61 3.06
CA LEU A 127 10.00 2.24 3.01
C LEU A 127 9.01 1.27 2.36
N VAL A 128 7.90 1.02 3.02
CA VAL A 128 6.83 0.13 2.53
C VAL A 128 5.71 0.91 1.87
N ALA A 129 5.25 1.99 2.51
CA ALA A 129 4.12 2.75 2.01
C ALA A 129 4.12 4.19 2.53
N VAL A 130 3.49 5.07 1.74
CA VAL A 130 3.18 6.45 2.10
C VAL A 130 1.69 6.70 1.84
N ARG A 131 1.03 7.43 2.74
CA ARG A 131 -0.37 7.85 2.59
C ARG A 131 -0.51 9.32 2.95
N ILE A 132 -1.55 9.94 2.42
CA ILE A 132 -1.94 11.32 2.74
C ILE A 132 -2.99 11.30 3.82
N THR A 133 -2.87 12.22 4.78
CA THR A 133 -3.87 12.44 5.84
C THR A 133 -4.10 13.92 6.09
N ASP A 134 -5.21 14.21 6.74
CA ASP A 134 -5.55 15.57 7.20
C ASP A 134 -5.11 15.87 8.65
N GLY A 135 -4.60 14.88 9.36
CA GLY A 135 -4.17 14.99 10.76
C GLY A 135 -5.14 14.37 11.77
N SER A 136 -6.29 13.84 11.33
CA SER A 136 -7.35 13.29 12.21
C SER A 136 -7.59 11.78 12.04
N ALA A 137 -6.86 11.14 11.14
CA ALA A 137 -7.10 9.77 10.73
C ALA A 137 -6.66 8.72 11.78
N ASP A 138 -7.28 7.55 11.69
CA ASP A 138 -6.72 6.34 12.28
C ASP A 138 -5.75 5.69 11.31
N VAL A 139 -4.65 5.23 11.85
CA VAL A 139 -3.63 4.47 11.12
C VAL A 139 -3.73 2.99 11.49
N VAL A 140 -3.66 2.13 10.49
CA VAL A 140 -3.53 0.69 10.70
C VAL A 140 -2.30 0.18 9.98
N LEU A 141 -1.39 -0.44 10.72
CA LEU A 141 -0.25 -1.17 10.17
C LEU A 141 -0.59 -2.66 10.15
N GLY A 142 -0.41 -3.29 8.99
CA GLY A 142 -0.56 -4.73 8.81
C GLY A 142 0.80 -5.40 8.56
N THR A 143 1.01 -6.59 9.16
CA THR A 143 2.28 -7.31 9.05
C THR A 143 2.15 -8.57 8.21
N ARG A 144 3.25 -9.02 7.67
CA ARG A 144 3.36 -10.25 6.86
C ARG A 144 2.80 -11.48 7.57
N LYS A 145 3.03 -11.59 8.88
CA LYS A 145 2.52 -12.71 9.70
C LYS A 145 1.09 -12.49 10.21
N GLY A 146 0.38 -11.48 9.67
CA GLY A 146 -1.03 -11.28 9.92
C GLY A 146 -1.37 -10.52 11.20
N GLN A 147 -0.41 -9.85 11.84
CA GLN A 147 -0.70 -8.92 12.93
C GLN A 147 -1.18 -7.58 12.36
N ALA A 148 -1.97 -6.85 13.14
CA ALA A 148 -2.41 -5.50 12.84
C ALA A 148 -2.47 -4.65 14.10
N ILE A 149 -2.04 -3.39 14.02
CA ILE A 149 -2.19 -2.41 15.07
C ILE A 149 -2.92 -1.18 14.53
N ARG A 150 -3.93 -0.71 15.27
CA ARG A 150 -4.68 0.51 14.99
C ARG A 150 -4.37 1.55 16.06
N PHE A 151 -4.02 2.77 15.64
CA PHE A 151 -3.79 3.91 16.54
C PHE A 151 -4.16 5.22 15.84
N GLN A 152 -4.36 6.30 16.62
CA GLN A 152 -4.56 7.63 16.05
C GLN A 152 -3.24 8.19 15.52
N GLU A 153 -3.28 8.85 14.38
CA GLU A 153 -2.09 9.36 13.70
C GLU A 153 -1.32 10.42 14.52
N ASP A 154 -2.00 11.17 15.39
CA ASP A 154 -1.38 12.15 16.28
C ASP A 154 -0.43 11.51 17.31
N GLY A 155 -0.60 10.21 17.60
CA GLY A 155 0.37 9.43 18.36
C GLY A 155 1.78 9.41 17.73
N ALA A 156 1.87 9.65 16.42
CA ALA A 156 3.12 9.93 15.72
C ALA A 156 3.22 11.45 15.51
N ARG A 157 3.87 12.18 16.43
CA ARG A 157 4.07 13.61 16.26
C ARG A 157 4.71 13.91 14.90
N ASP A 158 4.34 15.02 14.31
CA ASP A 158 4.95 15.48 13.07
C ASP A 158 6.43 15.82 13.25
N THR A 159 7.22 15.47 12.26
CA THR A 159 8.67 15.66 12.25
C THR A 159 9.11 16.07 10.85
N GLY A 160 10.24 16.78 10.76
CA GLY A 160 10.81 17.17 9.49
C GLY A 160 11.20 15.98 8.60
N ARG A 161 11.44 16.25 7.32
CA ARG A 161 11.73 15.23 6.29
C ARG A 161 12.86 14.27 6.65
N ALA A 162 14.00 14.81 7.10
CA ALA A 162 15.22 14.04 7.37
C ALA A 162 15.21 13.40 8.77
N THR A 163 14.13 12.69 9.13
CA THR A 163 14.03 11.94 10.38
C THR A 163 13.66 10.49 10.11
N GLN A 164 13.94 9.59 11.06
CA GLN A 164 13.71 8.16 10.94
C GLN A 164 12.29 7.73 11.29
N GLY A 165 11.56 8.53 12.03
CA GLY A 165 10.26 8.15 12.59
C GLY A 165 10.37 7.50 13.97
N VAL A 166 9.27 6.92 14.41
CA VAL A 166 9.08 6.30 15.72
C VAL A 166 8.46 4.92 15.59
N ILE A 167 8.57 4.08 16.62
CA ILE A 167 7.97 2.73 16.57
C ILE A 167 6.46 2.84 16.42
N GLY A 168 5.92 2.33 15.32
CA GLY A 168 4.49 2.16 15.05
C GLY A 168 3.98 0.83 15.59
N ILE A 169 4.68 -0.26 15.29
CA ILE A 169 4.40 -1.61 15.75
C ILE A 169 5.69 -2.31 16.19
N ARG A 170 5.62 -3.12 17.25
CA ARG A 170 6.72 -4.00 17.66
C ARG A 170 6.54 -5.36 17.00
N LEU A 171 7.41 -5.66 16.06
CA LEU A 171 7.44 -6.91 15.33
C LEU A 171 8.03 -8.05 16.19
N LYS A 172 7.65 -9.29 15.88
CA LYS A 172 8.20 -10.50 16.50
C LYS A 172 8.94 -11.34 15.47
N GLY A 173 10.11 -11.84 15.85
CA GLY A 173 10.91 -12.72 15.00
C GLY A 173 11.27 -12.06 13.66
N ASP A 174 10.95 -12.75 12.57
CA ASP A 174 11.19 -12.33 11.19
C ASP A 174 10.00 -11.59 10.54
N ASP A 175 9.02 -11.15 11.34
CA ASP A 175 7.85 -10.45 10.82
C ASP A 175 8.21 -9.07 10.27
N THR A 176 7.45 -8.59 9.31
CA THR A 176 7.65 -7.28 8.67
C THR A 176 6.33 -6.60 8.41
N VAL A 177 6.31 -5.26 8.40
CA VAL A 177 5.16 -4.51 7.92
C VAL A 177 5.03 -4.67 6.41
N VAL A 178 3.83 -4.91 5.92
CA VAL A 178 3.49 -5.04 4.50
C VAL A 178 2.46 -4.01 4.04
N SER A 179 1.73 -3.38 4.96
CA SER A 179 0.70 -2.41 4.59
C SER A 179 0.54 -1.28 5.61
N LEU A 180 0.17 -0.12 5.09
CA LEU A 180 -0.23 1.07 5.81
C LEU A 180 -1.61 1.48 5.30
N ALA A 181 -2.60 1.40 6.16
CA ALA A 181 -3.94 1.93 5.92
C ALA A 181 -4.16 3.20 6.73
N VAL A 182 -4.87 4.15 6.14
CA VAL A 182 -5.29 5.40 6.77
C VAL A 182 -6.80 5.50 6.62
N ILE A 183 -7.49 5.73 7.72
CA ILE A 183 -8.94 5.81 7.78
C ILE A 183 -9.32 7.21 8.28
N PRO A 184 -9.88 8.06 7.40
CA PRO A 184 -10.37 9.39 7.77
C PRO A 184 -11.41 9.33 8.88
N GLU A 185 -11.55 10.41 9.65
CA GLU A 185 -12.48 10.48 10.80
C GLU A 185 -13.92 10.11 10.41
N GLU A 186 -14.41 10.64 9.28
CA GLU A 186 -15.77 10.43 8.78
C GLU A 186 -16.04 8.97 8.36
N GLU A 187 -15.00 8.19 8.06
CA GLU A 187 -15.14 6.80 7.63
C GLU A 187 -15.00 5.78 8.77
N LYS A 188 -14.50 6.18 9.94
CA LYS A 188 -14.15 5.26 11.05
C LYS A 188 -15.29 4.33 11.49
N GLN A 189 -16.54 4.80 11.42
CA GLN A 189 -17.68 3.99 11.85
C GLN A 189 -18.10 2.93 10.84
N SER A 190 -17.89 3.19 9.55
CA SER A 190 -18.33 2.31 8.46
C SER A 190 -17.20 1.55 7.77
N ALA A 191 -15.95 1.91 8.05
CA ALA A 191 -14.78 1.34 7.38
C ALA A 191 -14.67 -0.16 7.59
N GLU A 192 -14.33 -0.85 6.51
CA GLU A 192 -13.89 -2.25 6.50
C GLU A 192 -12.47 -2.33 5.95
N LEU A 193 -11.69 -3.26 6.48
CA LEU A 193 -10.36 -3.58 6.00
C LEU A 193 -10.39 -4.90 5.23
N LEU A 194 -9.92 -4.87 4.00
CA LEU A 194 -9.66 -6.07 3.21
C LEU A 194 -8.25 -6.58 3.53
N SER A 195 -8.15 -7.82 3.92
CA SER A 195 -6.89 -8.55 3.98
C SER A 195 -6.79 -9.54 2.83
N LEU A 196 -5.59 -9.63 2.21
CA LEU A 196 -5.27 -10.61 1.16
C LEU A 196 -3.98 -11.33 1.53
N THR A 197 -3.91 -12.63 1.21
CA THR A 197 -2.73 -13.47 1.43
C THR A 197 -2.18 -14.03 0.12
N GLU A 198 -0.93 -14.51 0.14
CA GLU A 198 -0.23 -15.03 -1.03
C GLU A 198 -1.00 -16.13 -1.77
N SER A 199 -1.75 -16.98 -1.06
CA SER A 199 -2.58 -18.03 -1.68
C SER A 199 -3.91 -17.54 -2.25
N GLY A 200 -4.12 -16.22 -2.30
CA GLY A 200 -5.35 -15.61 -2.81
C GLY A 200 -6.56 -15.76 -1.87
N ARG A 201 -6.32 -15.98 -0.58
CA ARG A 201 -7.38 -15.92 0.43
C ARG A 201 -7.50 -14.50 0.97
N GLY A 202 -8.73 -14.08 1.23
CA GLY A 202 -9.01 -12.75 1.73
C GLY A 202 -10.35 -12.67 2.43
N LYS A 203 -10.54 -11.57 3.13
CA LYS A 203 -11.80 -11.24 3.82
C LYS A 203 -11.86 -9.74 4.04
N ARG A 204 -13.07 -9.24 4.23
CA ARG A 204 -13.32 -7.92 4.81
C ARG A 204 -13.51 -8.08 6.33
N THR A 205 -13.05 -7.13 7.09
CA THR A 205 -13.24 -7.09 8.55
C THR A 205 -13.56 -5.65 8.94
N ARG A 206 -14.60 -5.46 9.75
CA ARG A 206 -14.97 -4.13 10.23
C ARG A 206 -13.84 -3.50 11.03
N LEU A 207 -13.60 -2.21 10.85
CA LEU A 207 -12.58 -1.48 11.60
C LEU A 207 -12.82 -1.57 13.12
N SER A 208 -14.08 -1.64 13.55
CA SER A 208 -14.46 -1.76 14.95
C SER A 208 -13.91 -3.02 15.65
N GLU A 209 -13.56 -4.06 14.89
CA GLU A 209 -12.92 -5.27 15.44
C GLU A 209 -11.43 -5.07 15.75
N PHE A 210 -10.81 -4.01 15.23
CA PHE A 210 -9.44 -3.63 15.53
C PHE A 210 -9.45 -2.61 16.68
N PRO A 211 -9.05 -3.00 17.90
CA PRO A 211 -9.07 -2.08 19.03
C PRO A 211 -8.14 -0.90 18.78
N LEU A 212 -8.60 0.29 19.12
CA LEU A 212 -7.75 1.48 19.13
C LEU A 212 -6.74 1.34 20.27
N GLN A 213 -5.46 1.45 19.95
CA GLN A 213 -4.35 1.25 20.88
C GLN A 213 -3.38 2.44 20.83
N GLY A 214 -2.45 2.51 21.77
CA GLY A 214 -1.27 3.34 21.59
C GLY A 214 -0.32 2.71 20.55
N ARG A 215 0.35 3.54 19.72
CA ARG A 215 1.39 3.04 18.81
C ARG A 215 2.51 2.30 19.57
N GLY A 216 3.27 1.48 18.88
CA GLY A 216 4.41 0.76 19.45
C GLY A 216 4.02 -0.46 20.30
N GLY A 217 2.75 -0.89 20.26
CA GLY A 217 2.30 -2.20 20.74
C GLY A 217 2.63 -3.32 19.74
N GLN A 218 2.23 -4.54 20.10
CA GLN A 218 2.36 -5.74 19.24
C GLN A 218 1.17 -5.93 18.31
N GLY A 219 0.09 -5.16 18.52
CA GLY A 219 -1.15 -5.30 17.77
C GLY A 219 -1.96 -6.55 18.16
N VAL A 220 -2.86 -6.91 17.27
CA VAL A 220 -3.78 -8.05 17.36
C VAL A 220 -3.72 -8.85 16.07
N ILE A 221 -4.24 -10.08 16.07
CA ILE A 221 -4.38 -10.87 14.84
C ILE A 221 -5.40 -10.15 13.94
N GLY A 222 -4.96 -9.71 12.78
CA GLY A 222 -5.80 -9.14 11.71
C GLY A 222 -6.21 -10.18 10.67
N HIS A 223 -5.32 -11.14 10.40
CA HIS A 223 -5.57 -12.30 9.54
C HIS A 223 -4.86 -13.53 10.11
N LYS A 224 -5.55 -14.66 10.19
CA LYS A 224 -4.94 -15.90 10.64
C LYS A 224 -4.07 -16.51 9.53
N VAL A 225 -2.79 -16.20 9.57
CA VAL A 225 -1.78 -16.75 8.66
C VAL A 225 -1.44 -18.19 9.03
N THR A 226 -1.37 -19.08 8.05
CA THR A 226 -1.04 -20.49 8.16
C THR A 226 -0.31 -20.94 6.91
N SER A 227 0.25 -22.14 6.88
CA SER A 227 0.84 -22.74 5.67
C SER A 227 -0.15 -22.80 4.49
N LYS A 228 -1.44 -22.85 4.77
CA LYS A 228 -2.50 -22.90 3.75
C LYS A 228 -2.84 -21.53 3.15
N THR A 229 -2.66 -20.46 3.91
CA THR A 229 -2.93 -19.11 3.45
C THR A 229 -1.72 -18.46 2.80
N GLY A 230 -0.52 -18.89 3.16
CA GLY A 230 0.69 -18.09 2.93
C GLY A 230 0.68 -16.82 3.78
N ASP A 231 1.68 -16.00 3.61
CA ASP A 231 1.83 -14.73 4.31
C ASP A 231 0.78 -13.70 3.86
N MET A 232 0.47 -12.72 4.71
CA MET A 232 -0.40 -11.61 4.34
C MET A 232 0.36 -10.63 3.44
N VAL A 233 -0.26 -10.24 2.33
CA VAL A 233 0.33 -9.30 1.37
C VAL A 233 -0.21 -7.88 1.52
N THR A 234 -1.45 -7.73 1.97
CA THR A 234 -2.04 -6.40 2.20
C THR A 234 -3.14 -6.42 3.25
N LEU A 235 -3.33 -5.27 3.88
CA LEU A 235 -4.48 -4.92 4.72
C LEU A 235 -4.85 -3.47 4.36
N THR A 236 -5.94 -3.28 3.60
CA THR A 236 -6.30 -1.99 3.00
C THR A 236 -7.77 -1.64 3.26
N PRO A 237 -8.11 -0.36 3.48
CA PRO A 237 -9.51 0.05 3.59
C PRO A 237 -10.22 -0.16 2.27
N VAL A 238 -11.48 -0.58 2.34
CA VAL A 238 -12.34 -0.81 1.18
C VAL A 238 -13.76 -0.35 1.46
N ARG A 239 -14.46 0.02 0.39
CA ARG A 239 -15.90 0.31 0.39
C ARG A 239 -16.65 -0.77 -0.40
N GLY A 240 -17.87 -1.06 0.01
CA GLY A 240 -18.65 -2.14 -0.57
C GLY A 240 -19.01 -1.98 -2.06
N ASP A 241 -18.99 -0.77 -2.58
CA ASP A 241 -19.28 -0.40 -3.96
C ASP A 241 -18.04 -0.34 -4.86
N GLU A 242 -16.85 -0.53 -4.29
CA GLU A 242 -15.58 -0.52 -5.03
C GLU A 242 -15.32 -1.84 -5.76
N GLU A 243 -14.38 -1.77 -6.68
CA GLU A 243 -13.83 -2.92 -7.37
C GLU A 243 -12.38 -3.16 -6.96
N LEU A 244 -12.02 -4.42 -6.85
CA LEU A 244 -10.68 -4.88 -6.55
C LEU A 244 -9.97 -5.29 -7.82
N LEU A 245 -8.74 -4.83 -7.96
CA LEU A 245 -7.76 -5.41 -8.90
C LEU A 245 -6.71 -6.12 -8.07
N MET A 246 -6.63 -7.44 -8.23
CA MET A 246 -5.65 -8.28 -7.53
C MET A 246 -4.66 -8.83 -8.54
N LEU A 247 -3.39 -8.80 -8.18
CA LEU A 247 -2.29 -9.21 -9.04
C LEU A 247 -1.53 -10.37 -8.46
N THR A 248 -1.01 -11.23 -9.36
CA THR A 248 -0.06 -12.28 -8.97
C THR A 248 1.34 -11.99 -9.46
N ASN A 249 2.31 -12.67 -8.87
CA ASN A 249 3.72 -12.59 -9.25
C ASN A 249 3.98 -12.94 -10.74
N GLN A 250 3.13 -13.77 -11.35
CA GLN A 250 3.22 -14.12 -12.76
C GLN A 250 2.41 -13.18 -13.68
N GLY A 251 1.95 -12.03 -13.15
CA GLY A 251 1.25 -11.01 -13.92
C GLY A 251 -0.21 -11.34 -14.25
N ILE A 252 -0.85 -12.22 -13.49
CA ILE A 252 -2.29 -12.47 -13.60
C ILE A 252 -3.05 -11.37 -12.87
N ILE A 253 -4.00 -10.74 -13.54
CA ILE A 253 -4.89 -9.73 -12.96
C ILE A 253 -6.30 -10.29 -12.84
N ILE A 254 -6.90 -10.13 -11.67
CA ILE A 254 -8.30 -10.39 -11.40
C ILE A 254 -8.99 -9.10 -10.99
N ARG A 255 -10.11 -8.79 -11.63
CA ARG A 255 -11.03 -7.71 -11.26
C ARG A 255 -12.30 -8.32 -10.68
N THR A 256 -12.65 -7.96 -9.46
CA THR A 256 -13.87 -8.42 -8.78
C THR A 256 -14.44 -7.29 -7.91
N SER A 257 -15.75 -7.36 -7.57
CA SER A 257 -16.35 -6.40 -6.66
C SER A 257 -15.97 -6.70 -5.21
N VAL A 258 -15.71 -5.66 -4.42
CA VAL A 258 -15.51 -5.75 -2.96
C VAL A 258 -16.68 -6.47 -2.29
N SER A 259 -17.92 -6.24 -2.76
CA SER A 259 -19.13 -6.87 -2.22
C SER A 259 -19.13 -8.41 -2.31
N GLN A 260 -18.35 -9.00 -3.22
CA GLN A 260 -18.20 -10.46 -3.34
C GLN A 260 -17.24 -11.06 -2.33
N VAL A 261 -16.43 -10.25 -1.68
CA VAL A 261 -15.56 -10.72 -0.60
C VAL A 261 -16.36 -10.73 0.71
N GLY A 262 -16.43 -11.88 1.35
CA GLY A 262 -17.18 -12.03 2.62
C GLY A 262 -16.61 -11.16 3.74
N SER A 263 -17.49 -10.62 4.58
CA SER A 263 -17.10 -9.99 5.85
C SER A 263 -16.94 -11.08 6.92
N ASP A 264 -15.84 -11.07 7.67
CA ASP A 264 -15.49 -12.12 8.62
C ASP A 264 -14.63 -11.55 9.77
N GLY A 265 -14.62 -12.23 10.89
CA GLY A 265 -13.85 -11.85 12.06
C GLY A 265 -12.35 -11.77 11.78
N ARG A 266 -11.63 -10.84 12.45
CA ARG A 266 -10.21 -10.56 12.22
C ARG A 266 -9.30 -11.78 12.39
N SER A 267 -9.61 -12.73 13.26
CA SER A 267 -8.78 -13.91 13.56
C SER A 267 -9.09 -15.13 12.68
N THR A 268 -9.79 -14.97 11.56
CA THR A 268 -10.10 -16.04 10.61
C THR A 268 -9.11 -16.06 9.43
N GLN A 269 -9.16 -17.15 8.64
CA GLN A 269 -8.33 -17.34 7.44
C GLN A 269 -8.96 -16.74 6.17
N GLY A 270 -10.16 -16.16 6.26
CA GLY A 270 -10.90 -15.70 5.10
C GLY A 270 -11.27 -16.81 4.11
N VAL A 271 -11.72 -16.40 2.95
CA VAL A 271 -12.16 -17.27 1.84
C VAL A 271 -11.27 -17.09 0.63
N LYS A 272 -11.36 -18.00 -0.34
CA LYS A 272 -10.66 -17.86 -1.63
C LYS A 272 -11.30 -16.71 -2.41
N VAL A 273 -10.55 -15.62 -2.61
CA VAL A 273 -10.96 -14.45 -3.36
C VAL A 273 -10.48 -14.53 -4.81
N MET A 274 -9.25 -15.01 -4.99
CA MET A 274 -8.67 -15.29 -6.30
C MET A 274 -8.10 -16.72 -6.34
N ARG A 275 -8.04 -17.27 -7.54
CA ARG A 275 -7.30 -18.52 -7.76
C ARG A 275 -5.86 -18.17 -8.11
N VAL A 276 -4.94 -18.74 -7.38
CA VAL A 276 -3.52 -18.67 -7.61
C VAL A 276 -3.06 -20.05 -8.02
N ASP A 277 -2.36 -20.17 -9.14
CA ASP A 277 -1.85 -21.45 -9.65
C ASP A 277 -0.60 -21.88 -8.87
N ASP A 278 -0.24 -23.17 -9.00
CA ASP A 278 0.93 -23.71 -8.30
C ASP A 278 2.22 -22.98 -8.74
N GLY A 279 3.00 -22.55 -7.79
CA GLY A 279 4.22 -21.77 -8.01
C GLY A 279 4.01 -20.27 -8.25
N ASP A 280 2.76 -19.78 -8.27
CA ASP A 280 2.41 -18.37 -8.29
C ASP A 280 1.98 -17.89 -6.89
N ARG A 281 1.86 -16.58 -6.69
CA ARG A 281 1.36 -15.97 -5.45
C ARG A 281 0.72 -14.62 -5.73
N ALA A 282 -0.28 -14.26 -4.94
CA ALA A 282 -0.78 -12.89 -4.93
C ALA A 282 0.29 -11.95 -4.38
N VAL A 283 0.38 -10.74 -4.95
CA VAL A 283 1.37 -9.71 -4.57
C VAL A 283 0.74 -8.36 -4.31
N ALA A 284 -0.47 -8.09 -4.83
CA ALA A 284 -1.24 -6.86 -4.59
C ALA A 284 -2.73 -7.10 -4.83
#